data_b94d9d3f1069a30da67a00612e402b6f
#
_entry.id   b94d9d3f1069a30da67a00612e402b6f
#
_cell.length_a   1.000
_cell.length_b   1.000
_cell.length_c   1.000
_cell.angle_alpha   90.00
_cell.angle_beta   90.00
_cell.angle_gamma   90.00
#
_symmetry.space_group_name_H-M   'P 1'
#
loop_
_entity.id
_entity.type
_entity.pdbx_description
1 polymer ?
#
loop_
_entity_poly.entity_id
_entity_poly.type
_entity_poly.pdbx_seq_one_letter_code
_entity_poly.pdbx_strand_id
1 'polypeptide(L)'
;MISQLNLKNLKFSAALAPKSVSRFCATLVVCLVATGFGTANADIIADRKAGFKGNADSMKAIAAAITSGDYQTVINRAEGIASWANTIPSYFPEGSDSGDTKARAEIWFEFDAFKAKAKANETAALTLVTAAKSGDQGAMMAGLKNLGANCKSCHSNFKD
;
A
#
# COMPACT_ATOMS: atom_id res chain seq x y z
N MET A 1 45.74 19.38 -5.88
CA MET A 1 46.02 20.59 -5.07
C MET A 1 44.97 20.61 -3.95
N ILE A 2 45.42 20.24 -2.78
CA ILE A 2 44.61 20.03 -1.56
C ILE A 2 44.76 21.32 -0.76
N SER A 3 43.67 22.06 -0.52
CA SER A 3 43.69 23.24 0.33
C SER A 3 43.10 22.87 1.70
N GLN A 4 43.98 22.92 2.71
CA GLN A 4 43.73 22.71 4.12
C GLN A 4 42.93 23.89 4.70
N LEU A 5 41.79 23.64 5.29
CA LEU A 5 41.07 24.61 6.10
C LEU A 5 41.43 24.45 7.57
N ASN A 6 41.98 25.51 8.08
CA ASN A 6 42.62 25.75 9.37
C ASN A 6 41.57 25.82 10.52
N LEU A 7 41.61 24.81 11.42
CA LEU A 7 40.85 24.83 12.70
C LEU A 7 41.72 25.46 13.79
N LYS A 8 41.66 26.76 14.00
CA LYS A 8 42.14 27.40 15.24
C LYS A 8 41.30 28.65 15.55
N ASN A 9 40.73 28.62 16.74
CA ASN A 9 40.12 29.69 17.53
C ASN A 9 38.60 29.57 17.77
N LEU A 10 38.21 28.67 18.66
CA LEU A 10 37.02 28.88 19.50
C LEU A 10 37.49 29.04 20.95
N LYS A 11 37.55 30.29 21.41
CA LYS A 11 37.76 30.61 22.82
C LYS A 11 36.47 30.35 23.60
N PHE A 12 36.53 29.39 24.49
CA PHE A 12 35.51 29.19 25.52
C PHE A 12 35.64 30.28 26.59
N SER A 13 34.62 31.11 26.69
CA SER A 13 34.50 32.08 27.78
C SER A 13 33.53 31.49 28.83
N ALA A 14 34.07 31.12 29.96
CA ALA A 14 33.31 30.73 31.13
C ALA A 14 32.89 31.99 31.89
N ALA A 15 31.62 32.19 32.14
CA ALA A 15 31.12 33.19 33.06
C ALA A 15 30.05 32.59 33.99
N LEU A 16 30.44 32.47 35.21
CA LEU A 16 29.76 32.47 36.51
C LEU A 16 28.22 32.45 36.55
N ALA A 17 27.77 31.49 37.36
CA ALA A 17 26.41 31.41 37.91
C ALA A 17 26.14 32.48 39.00
N PRO A 18 24.87 32.77 39.25
CA PRO A 18 24.44 32.99 40.62
C PRO A 18 23.40 31.96 41.08
N LYS A 19 23.60 31.50 42.29
CA LYS A 19 22.68 30.71 43.09
C LYS A 19 21.45 31.53 43.45
N SER A 20 20.26 31.03 43.11
CA SER A 20 19.06 31.43 43.84
C SER A 20 18.16 30.20 43.99
N VAL A 21 17.97 29.85 45.25
CA VAL A 21 17.07 28.83 45.74
C VAL A 21 15.65 29.39 45.69
N SER A 22 14.75 28.74 44.97
CA SER A 22 13.32 28.87 45.26
C SER A 22 12.64 27.51 45.07
N ARG A 23 12.23 26.96 46.18
CA ARG A 23 11.31 25.85 46.34
C ARG A 23 9.98 26.34 45.81
N PHE A 24 9.29 25.58 44.93
CA PHE A 24 7.86 25.25 45.03
C PHE A 24 7.35 24.64 43.73
N CYS A 25 6.51 23.68 43.93
CA CYS A 25 5.57 23.08 42.99
C CYS A 25 6.10 21.99 42.06
N ALA A 26 6.10 20.78 42.63
CA ALA A 26 5.97 19.54 41.88
C ALA A 26 4.58 19.48 41.26
N THR A 27 4.38 20.08 40.10
CA THR A 27 3.25 19.79 39.22
C THR A 27 3.63 18.59 38.42
N LEU A 28 2.99 17.48 38.76
CA LEU A 28 3.01 16.21 38.01
C LEU A 28 2.41 16.49 36.63
N VAL A 29 3.26 16.79 35.65
CA VAL A 29 2.85 16.78 34.25
C VAL A 29 2.78 15.31 33.85
N VAL A 30 1.61 14.71 34.05
CA VAL A 30 1.24 13.48 33.39
C VAL A 30 1.11 13.83 31.92
N CYS A 31 2.20 13.68 31.15
CA CYS A 31 2.11 13.63 29.71
C CYS A 31 1.25 12.43 29.34
N LEU A 32 -0.03 12.69 29.07
CA LEU A 32 -0.87 11.79 28.30
C LEU A 32 -0.17 11.61 26.93
N VAL A 33 0.59 10.55 26.81
CA VAL A 33 0.99 10.02 25.50
C VAL A 33 -0.27 9.40 24.92
N ALA A 34 -1.15 10.25 24.38
CA ALA A 34 -2.29 9.81 23.58
C ALA A 34 -1.73 9.22 22.28
N THR A 35 -1.66 7.95 22.30
CA THR A 35 -1.35 6.95 21.30
C THR A 35 -1.83 7.33 19.90
N GLY A 36 -0.89 7.71 19.04
CA GLY A 36 -1.12 7.92 17.60
C GLY A 36 -1.29 6.64 16.78
N PHE A 37 -1.79 5.54 17.36
CA PHE A 37 -2.05 4.29 16.62
C PHE A 37 -3.29 4.35 15.71
N GLY A 38 -4.22 5.28 15.95
CA GLY A 38 -5.45 5.35 15.18
C GLY A 38 -5.29 5.93 13.77
N THR A 39 -4.37 6.87 13.56
CA THR A 39 -4.20 7.55 12.27
C THR A 39 -3.53 6.67 11.23
N ALA A 40 -2.47 5.95 11.60
CA ALA A 40 -1.74 5.08 10.67
C ALA A 40 -2.61 3.95 10.11
N ASN A 41 -3.50 3.38 10.91
CA ASN A 41 -4.44 2.35 10.45
C ASN A 41 -5.54 2.92 9.54
N ALA A 42 -6.02 4.14 9.81
CA ALA A 42 -7.00 4.79 8.95
C ALA A 42 -6.41 5.10 7.56
N ASP A 43 -5.17 5.55 7.49
CA ASP A 43 -4.46 5.85 6.25
C ASP A 43 -4.25 4.56 5.43
N ILE A 44 -3.78 3.47 6.03
CA ILE A 44 -3.57 2.20 5.32
C ILE A 44 -4.89 1.61 4.80
N ILE A 45 -6.00 1.77 5.53
CA ILE A 45 -7.33 1.35 5.09
C ILE A 45 -7.79 2.18 3.89
N ALA A 46 -7.59 3.49 3.93
CA ALA A 46 -7.92 4.37 2.81
C ALA A 46 -7.10 4.02 1.56
N ASP A 47 -5.80 3.79 1.70
CA ASP A 47 -4.89 3.44 0.61
C ASP A 47 -5.28 2.10 -0.04
N ARG A 48 -5.56 1.05 0.75
CA ARG A 48 -5.98 -0.23 0.17
C ARG A 48 -7.34 -0.14 -0.54
N LYS A 49 -8.27 0.66 -0.02
CA LYS A 49 -9.56 0.93 -0.69
C LYS A 49 -9.36 1.65 -2.02
N ALA A 50 -8.48 2.65 -2.07
CA ALA A 50 -8.13 3.37 -3.29
C ALA A 50 -7.47 2.44 -4.32
N GLY A 51 -6.54 1.57 -3.91
CA GLY A 51 -5.91 0.59 -4.78
C GLY A 51 -6.91 -0.40 -5.38
N PHE A 52 -7.82 -0.96 -4.59
CA PHE A 52 -8.87 -1.84 -5.12
C PHE A 52 -9.86 -1.12 -6.03
N LYS A 53 -10.19 0.15 -5.73
CA LYS A 53 -10.98 0.98 -6.64
C LYS A 53 -10.27 1.19 -7.97
N GLY A 54 -8.98 1.50 -7.96
CA GLY A 54 -8.15 1.64 -9.15
C GLY A 54 -8.14 0.38 -10.02
N ASN A 55 -8.09 -0.82 -9.39
CA ASN A 55 -8.20 -2.09 -10.09
C ASN A 55 -9.58 -2.26 -10.76
N ALA A 56 -10.66 -1.93 -10.07
CA ALA A 56 -12.01 -2.01 -10.63
C ALA A 56 -12.17 -1.07 -11.85
N ASP A 57 -11.62 0.13 -11.77
CA ASP A 57 -11.62 1.09 -12.87
C ASP A 57 -10.74 0.59 -14.04
N SER A 58 -9.60 -0.05 -13.73
CA SER A 58 -8.73 -0.68 -14.74
C SER A 58 -9.42 -1.83 -15.45
N MET A 59 -10.17 -2.68 -14.77
CA MET A 59 -10.95 -3.77 -15.40
C MET A 59 -11.96 -3.24 -16.44
N LYS A 60 -12.65 -2.13 -16.12
CA LYS A 60 -13.58 -1.47 -17.05
C LYS A 60 -12.85 -0.91 -18.27
N ALA A 61 -11.72 -0.22 -18.04
CA ALA A 61 -10.91 0.34 -19.11
C ALA A 61 -10.35 -0.74 -20.04
N ILE A 62 -9.89 -1.88 -19.48
CA ILE A 62 -9.43 -3.04 -20.25
C ILE A 62 -10.55 -3.58 -21.14
N ALA A 63 -11.77 -3.77 -20.62
CA ALA A 63 -12.89 -4.26 -21.42
C ALA A 63 -13.20 -3.35 -22.61
N ALA A 64 -13.21 -2.03 -22.40
CA ALA A 64 -13.41 -1.05 -23.46
C ALA A 64 -12.26 -1.07 -24.48
N ALA A 65 -11.01 -1.15 -24.00
CA ALA A 65 -9.81 -1.15 -24.82
C ALA A 65 -9.70 -2.42 -25.73
N ILE A 66 -10.08 -3.58 -25.21
CA ILE A 66 -10.16 -4.81 -26.04
C ILE A 66 -11.17 -4.62 -27.19
N THR A 67 -12.32 -4.02 -26.90
CA THR A 67 -13.37 -3.79 -27.90
C THR A 67 -12.95 -2.77 -28.96
N SER A 68 -12.21 -1.73 -28.57
CA SER A 68 -11.73 -0.68 -29.48
C SER A 68 -10.43 -1.05 -30.23
N GLY A 69 -9.76 -2.15 -29.86
CA GLY A 69 -8.47 -2.52 -30.42
C GLY A 69 -7.28 -1.74 -29.85
N ASP A 70 -7.47 -1.01 -28.74
CA ASP A 70 -6.39 -0.30 -28.03
C ASP A 70 -5.65 -1.25 -27.07
N TYR A 71 -4.86 -2.15 -27.66
CA TYR A 71 -4.15 -3.17 -26.89
C TYR A 71 -3.04 -2.61 -26.02
N GLN A 72 -2.53 -1.41 -26.32
CA GLN A 72 -1.56 -0.75 -25.44
C GLN A 72 -2.20 -0.35 -24.11
N THR A 73 -3.43 0.14 -24.11
CA THR A 73 -4.19 0.40 -22.89
C THR A 73 -4.45 -0.89 -22.10
N VAL A 74 -4.74 -2.02 -22.77
CA VAL A 74 -4.87 -3.33 -22.10
C VAL A 74 -3.58 -3.68 -21.36
N ILE A 75 -2.41 -3.58 -22.02
CA ILE A 75 -1.10 -3.85 -21.43
C ILE A 75 -0.88 -2.98 -20.20
N ASN A 76 -0.97 -1.66 -20.35
CA ASN A 76 -0.67 -0.71 -19.29
C ASN A 76 -1.56 -0.91 -18.05
N ARG A 77 -2.85 -1.16 -18.27
CA ARG A 77 -3.81 -1.37 -17.16
C ARG A 77 -3.61 -2.72 -16.47
N ALA A 78 -3.34 -3.77 -17.24
CA ALA A 78 -3.10 -5.09 -16.68
C ALA A 78 -1.76 -5.15 -15.92
N GLU A 79 -0.70 -4.49 -16.40
CA GLU A 79 0.56 -4.33 -15.66
C GLU A 79 0.35 -3.56 -14.34
N GLY A 80 -0.50 -2.52 -14.35
CA GLY A 80 -0.88 -1.81 -13.13
C GLY A 80 -1.60 -2.70 -12.12
N ILE A 81 -2.54 -3.55 -12.58
CA ILE A 81 -3.21 -4.54 -11.71
C ILE A 81 -2.21 -5.55 -11.16
N ALA A 82 -1.26 -6.04 -11.97
CA ALA A 82 -0.24 -6.99 -11.52
C ALA A 82 0.68 -6.37 -10.46
N SER A 83 1.13 -5.14 -10.69
CA SER A 83 1.94 -4.39 -9.72
C SER A 83 1.22 -4.20 -8.40
N TRP A 84 -0.04 -3.76 -8.43
CA TRP A 84 -0.85 -3.63 -7.22
C TRP A 84 -1.03 -4.98 -6.51
N ALA A 85 -1.36 -6.04 -7.26
CA ALA A 85 -1.58 -7.37 -6.70
C ALA A 85 -0.37 -7.88 -5.91
N ASN A 86 0.85 -7.63 -6.40
CA ASN A 86 2.09 -7.96 -5.71
C ASN A 86 2.26 -7.20 -4.37
N THR A 87 1.71 -5.99 -4.25
CA THR A 87 1.81 -5.17 -3.04
C THR A 87 0.66 -5.37 -2.06
N ILE A 88 -0.46 -5.98 -2.46
CA ILE A 88 -1.66 -6.15 -1.63
C ILE A 88 -1.33 -6.63 -0.20
N PRO A 89 -0.49 -7.66 0.04
CA PRO A 89 -0.25 -8.14 1.39
C PRO A 89 0.31 -7.07 2.33
N SER A 90 1.11 -6.14 1.84
CA SER A 90 1.70 -5.07 2.66
C SER A 90 0.68 -4.03 3.14
N TYR A 91 -0.50 -3.98 2.54
CA TYR A 91 -1.59 -3.11 2.96
C TYR A 91 -2.52 -3.74 4.02
N PHE A 92 -2.13 -4.90 4.55
CA PHE A 92 -2.86 -5.62 5.61
C PHE A 92 -1.95 -5.96 6.80
N PRO A 93 -1.27 -4.95 7.40
CA PRO A 93 -0.49 -5.19 8.62
C PRO A 93 -1.41 -5.61 9.77
N GLU A 94 -0.83 -6.23 10.80
CA GLU A 94 -1.55 -6.54 12.04
C GLU A 94 -2.22 -5.30 12.62
N GLY A 95 -3.43 -5.44 13.15
CA GLY A 95 -4.21 -4.35 13.74
C GLY A 95 -4.93 -3.46 12.73
N SER A 96 -4.86 -3.75 11.41
CA SER A 96 -5.63 -3.01 10.39
C SER A 96 -6.95 -3.68 10.00
N ASP A 97 -7.48 -4.52 10.89
CA ASP A 97 -8.74 -5.25 10.78
C ASP A 97 -9.96 -4.45 11.28
N SER A 98 -9.73 -3.31 11.92
CA SER A 98 -10.77 -2.46 12.52
C SER A 98 -10.87 -1.09 11.84
N GLY A 99 -12.07 -0.48 11.87
CA GLY A 99 -12.35 0.82 11.25
C GLY A 99 -13.25 0.70 10.02
N ASP A 100 -13.18 1.67 9.08
CA ASP A 100 -14.01 1.67 7.86
C ASP A 100 -13.46 0.67 6.82
N THR A 101 -13.55 -0.61 7.14
CA THR A 101 -13.07 -1.70 6.30
C THR A 101 -14.11 -2.81 6.16
N LYS A 102 -14.03 -3.53 5.04
CA LYS A 102 -14.73 -4.80 4.79
C LYS A 102 -13.77 -5.98 4.76
N ALA A 103 -12.55 -5.81 5.24
CA ALA A 103 -11.60 -6.89 5.37
C ALA A 103 -12.02 -7.83 6.47
N ARG A 104 -12.06 -9.12 6.18
CA ARG A 104 -12.42 -10.15 7.16
C ARG A 104 -11.20 -10.56 7.97
N ALA A 105 -11.41 -10.95 9.21
CA ALA A 105 -10.35 -11.36 10.13
C ALA A 105 -9.54 -12.57 9.61
N GLU A 106 -10.16 -13.40 8.76
CA GLU A 106 -9.52 -14.55 8.10
C GLU A 106 -8.26 -14.15 7.31
N ILE A 107 -8.12 -12.91 6.86
CA ILE A 107 -6.91 -12.42 6.21
C ILE A 107 -5.68 -12.63 7.11
N TRP A 108 -5.79 -12.29 8.39
CA TRP A 108 -4.68 -12.38 9.34
C TRP A 108 -4.49 -13.79 9.90
N PHE A 109 -5.56 -14.58 10.00
CA PHE A 109 -5.47 -15.97 10.42
C PHE A 109 -4.96 -16.90 9.32
N GLU A 110 -5.28 -16.60 8.05
CA GLU A 110 -4.92 -17.39 6.87
C GLU A 110 -4.02 -16.57 5.92
N PHE A 111 -3.05 -15.84 6.46
CA PHE A 111 -2.27 -14.85 5.70
C PHE A 111 -1.54 -15.47 4.50
N ASP A 112 -1.07 -16.70 4.60
CA ASP A 112 -0.44 -17.39 3.47
C ASP A 112 -1.45 -17.71 2.35
N ALA A 113 -2.68 -18.11 2.70
CA ALA A 113 -3.75 -18.28 1.72
C ALA A 113 -4.14 -16.94 1.06
N PHE A 114 -4.18 -15.87 1.84
CA PHE A 114 -4.41 -14.52 1.32
C PHE A 114 -3.30 -14.08 0.34
N LYS A 115 -2.02 -14.27 0.68
CA LYS A 115 -0.88 -14.01 -0.22
C LYS A 115 -0.98 -14.84 -1.51
N ALA A 116 -1.37 -16.10 -1.41
CA ALA A 116 -1.55 -16.97 -2.56
C ALA A 116 -2.65 -16.44 -3.52
N LYS A 117 -3.76 -15.88 -2.99
CA LYS A 117 -4.81 -15.23 -3.80
C LYS A 117 -4.31 -13.96 -4.47
N ALA A 118 -3.52 -13.14 -3.77
CA ALA A 118 -2.90 -11.96 -4.36
C ALA A 118 -1.94 -12.36 -5.50
N LYS A 119 -1.13 -13.39 -5.31
CA LYS A 119 -0.22 -13.92 -6.34
C LYS A 119 -0.96 -14.49 -7.54
N ALA A 120 -2.06 -15.21 -7.32
CA ALA A 120 -2.89 -15.71 -8.43
C ALA A 120 -3.48 -14.56 -9.26
N ASN A 121 -3.87 -13.46 -8.61
CA ASN A 121 -4.37 -12.27 -9.30
C ASN A 121 -3.27 -11.59 -10.13
N GLU A 122 -2.06 -11.45 -9.58
CA GLU A 122 -0.88 -10.97 -10.30
C GLU A 122 -0.61 -11.82 -11.56
N THR A 123 -0.57 -13.15 -11.40
CA THR A 123 -0.33 -14.08 -12.51
C THR A 123 -1.40 -13.95 -13.60
N ALA A 124 -2.68 -13.85 -13.21
CA ALA A 124 -3.78 -13.67 -14.17
C ALA A 124 -3.67 -12.35 -14.95
N ALA A 125 -3.25 -11.27 -14.28
CA ALA A 125 -3.02 -9.98 -14.93
C ALA A 125 -1.84 -10.04 -15.92
N LEU A 126 -0.74 -10.67 -15.56
CA LEU A 126 0.43 -10.87 -16.46
C LEU A 126 0.09 -11.77 -17.67
N THR A 127 -0.78 -12.77 -17.47
CA THR A 127 -1.30 -13.59 -18.58
C THR A 127 -2.08 -12.74 -19.57
N LEU A 128 -2.90 -11.81 -19.07
CA LEU A 128 -3.64 -10.86 -19.94
C LEU A 128 -2.67 -9.92 -20.68
N VAL A 129 -1.58 -9.47 -20.06
CA VAL A 129 -0.52 -8.70 -20.72
C VAL A 129 0.07 -9.48 -21.89
N THR A 130 0.35 -10.77 -21.70
CA THR A 130 0.90 -11.63 -22.75
C THR A 130 -0.09 -11.78 -23.93
N ALA A 131 -1.37 -11.98 -23.65
CA ALA A 131 -2.42 -12.03 -24.66
C ALA A 131 -2.53 -10.69 -25.44
N ALA A 132 -2.42 -9.56 -24.74
CA ALA A 132 -2.47 -8.25 -25.39
C ALA A 132 -1.24 -8.00 -26.30
N LYS A 133 -0.06 -8.44 -25.90
CA LYS A 133 1.18 -8.36 -26.71
C LYS A 133 1.12 -9.23 -27.94
N SER A 134 0.38 -10.34 -27.93
CA SER A 134 0.19 -11.18 -29.13
C SER A 134 -0.87 -10.65 -30.08
N GLY A 135 -1.69 -9.67 -29.68
CA GLY A 135 -2.78 -9.14 -30.49
C GLY A 135 -4.01 -10.07 -30.58
N ASP A 136 -4.04 -11.17 -29.84
CA ASP A 136 -5.14 -12.12 -29.82
C ASP A 136 -6.30 -11.62 -28.95
N GLN A 137 -7.33 -11.07 -29.61
CA GLN A 137 -8.50 -10.54 -28.93
C GLN A 137 -9.28 -11.61 -28.17
N GLY A 138 -9.35 -12.84 -28.69
CA GLY A 138 -10.02 -13.95 -28.02
C GLY A 138 -9.31 -14.33 -26.73
N ALA A 139 -7.97 -14.42 -26.77
CA ALA A 139 -7.15 -14.67 -25.60
C ALA A 139 -7.26 -13.52 -24.58
N MET A 140 -7.32 -12.26 -25.02
CA MET A 140 -7.54 -11.12 -24.12
C MET A 140 -8.91 -11.19 -23.41
N MET A 141 -9.99 -11.53 -24.10
CA MET A 141 -11.31 -11.69 -23.49
C MET A 141 -11.33 -12.84 -22.48
N ALA A 142 -10.68 -13.95 -22.78
CA ALA A 142 -10.53 -15.08 -21.86
C ALA A 142 -9.69 -14.69 -20.63
N GLY A 143 -8.59 -13.96 -20.85
CA GLY A 143 -7.71 -13.43 -19.80
C GLY A 143 -8.44 -12.47 -18.86
N LEU A 144 -9.23 -11.54 -19.41
CA LEU A 144 -10.03 -10.60 -18.62
C LEU A 144 -11.07 -11.33 -17.76
N LYS A 145 -11.75 -12.34 -18.32
CA LYS A 145 -12.68 -13.19 -17.56
C LYS A 145 -11.98 -13.94 -16.43
N ASN A 146 -10.81 -14.51 -16.70
CA ASN A 146 -10.00 -15.20 -15.69
C ASN A 146 -9.54 -14.26 -14.57
N LEU A 147 -9.07 -13.05 -14.92
CA LEU A 147 -8.67 -12.05 -13.95
C LEU A 147 -9.84 -11.66 -13.03
N GLY A 148 -11.04 -11.44 -13.61
CA GLY A 148 -12.26 -11.18 -12.83
C GLY A 148 -12.64 -12.34 -11.88
N ALA A 149 -12.45 -13.59 -12.33
CA ALA A 149 -12.69 -14.76 -11.49
C ALA A 149 -11.72 -14.84 -10.28
N ASN A 150 -10.45 -14.45 -10.47
CA ASN A 150 -9.48 -14.35 -9.38
C ASN A 150 -9.86 -13.26 -8.37
N CYS A 151 -10.32 -12.09 -8.82
CA CYS A 151 -10.84 -11.04 -7.95
C CYS A 151 -12.00 -11.58 -7.08
N LYS A 152 -12.98 -12.25 -7.71
CA LYS A 152 -14.12 -12.83 -6.99
C LYS A 152 -13.69 -13.90 -6.01
N SER A 153 -12.78 -14.80 -6.38
CA SER A 153 -12.28 -15.87 -5.52
C SER A 153 -11.60 -15.34 -4.24
N CYS A 154 -10.84 -14.26 -4.34
CA CYS A 154 -10.26 -13.62 -3.17
C CYS A 154 -11.35 -12.97 -2.29
N HIS A 155 -12.24 -12.21 -2.90
CA HIS A 155 -13.31 -11.50 -2.19
C HIS A 155 -14.27 -12.44 -1.46
N SER A 156 -14.58 -13.61 -1.99
CA SER A 156 -15.47 -14.56 -1.32
C SER A 156 -14.89 -15.14 -0.03
N ASN A 157 -13.58 -15.12 0.15
CA ASN A 157 -12.93 -15.64 1.34
C ASN A 157 -12.58 -14.53 2.34
N PHE A 158 -12.21 -13.35 1.85
CA PHE A 158 -11.50 -12.34 2.63
C PHE A 158 -12.19 -10.98 2.70
N LYS A 159 -13.42 -10.85 2.16
CA LYS A 159 -14.16 -9.58 2.15
C LYS A 159 -15.66 -9.80 2.41
N ASP A 160 -16.26 -8.93 3.26
CA ASP A 160 -17.70 -8.78 3.50
C ASP A 160 -18.36 -7.86 2.46
#